data_7fb4fdb1068fe54db709e853553d75ff
#
_entry.id   7fb4fdb1068fe54db709e853553d75ff
#
_cell.length_a   1.000
_cell.length_b   1.000
_cell.length_c   1.000
_cell.angle_alpha   90.00
_cell.angle_beta   90.00
_cell.angle_gamma   90.00
#
_symmetry.space_group_name_H-M   'P 1'
#
loop_
_entity.id
_entity.type
_entity.pdbx_description
1 polymer ?
#
loop_
_entity_poly.entity_id
_entity_poly.type
_entity_poly.pdbx_seq_one_letter_code
_entity_poly.pdbx_strand_id
1 'polypeptide(L)'
;MQGISRDDLASLPIRRYEGTVSLVATAKELEQARADFRQERVVGFDTETRPSFRKGESHLPCLVQAATAQAVYLFQLSRLDVFPALVELLAKRDTVKAGVGLAHDLRQLKLVFPFTVNNILDLGVAARRRGLGQTGVRNLAGILLGFRIPKGNRTSN
;
A
#
# COMPACT_ATOMS: atom_id res chain seq x y z
N MET A 1 -16.53 15.01 10.32
CA MET A 1 -16.63 13.64 9.76
C MET A 1 -16.80 12.67 10.93
N GLN A 2 -17.75 11.78 10.85
CA GLN A 2 -18.10 10.88 11.95
C GLN A 2 -17.44 9.51 11.75
N GLY A 3 -16.95 8.91 12.85
CA GLY A 3 -16.43 7.55 12.85
C GLY A 3 -17.52 6.49 12.64
N ILE A 4 -17.13 5.24 12.60
CA ILE A 4 -18.04 4.11 12.42
C ILE A 4 -17.93 3.16 13.61
N SER A 5 -19.08 2.67 14.12
CA SER A 5 -19.08 1.67 15.17
C SER A 5 -18.62 0.30 14.65
N ARG A 6 -18.22 -0.58 15.57
CA ARG A 6 -17.82 -1.95 15.20
C ARG A 6 -19.00 -2.70 14.56
N ASP A 7 -20.19 -2.53 15.09
CA ASP A 7 -21.39 -3.22 14.59
C ASP A 7 -21.81 -2.69 13.23
N ASP A 8 -21.77 -1.37 13.05
CA ASP A 8 -22.06 -0.76 11.75
C ASP A 8 -21.05 -1.21 10.69
N LEU A 9 -19.77 -1.23 11.03
CA LEU A 9 -18.74 -1.72 10.13
C LEU A 9 -18.96 -3.19 9.75
N ALA A 10 -19.34 -4.03 10.74
CA ALA A 10 -19.61 -5.44 10.51
C ALA A 10 -20.83 -5.70 9.62
N SER A 11 -21.77 -4.76 9.56
CA SER A 11 -22.99 -4.86 8.74
C SER A 11 -22.77 -4.41 7.28
N LEU A 12 -21.66 -3.76 6.98
CA LEU A 12 -21.37 -3.30 5.61
C LEU A 12 -21.10 -4.49 4.67
N PRO A 13 -21.43 -4.34 3.37
CA PRO A 13 -21.11 -5.37 2.40
C PRO A 13 -19.61 -5.59 2.31
N ILE A 14 -19.20 -6.84 2.18
CA ILE A 14 -17.79 -7.22 1.98
C ILE A 14 -17.42 -6.97 0.54
N ARG A 15 -16.28 -6.30 0.34
CA ARG A 15 -15.66 -6.15 -0.98
C ARG A 15 -14.22 -6.59 -0.96
N ARG A 16 -13.82 -7.23 -2.04
CA ARG A 16 -12.44 -7.66 -2.32
C ARG A 16 -12.02 -7.11 -3.65
N TYR A 17 -10.73 -6.90 -3.81
CA TYR A 17 -10.19 -6.54 -5.11
C TYR A 17 -10.33 -7.75 -6.06
N GLU A 18 -10.97 -7.51 -7.20
CA GLU A 18 -11.25 -8.53 -8.23
C GLU A 18 -10.53 -8.24 -9.55
N GLY A 19 -9.72 -7.19 -9.58
CA GLY A 19 -8.96 -6.79 -10.77
C GLY A 19 -7.68 -7.59 -10.95
N THR A 20 -6.87 -7.12 -11.88
CA THR A 20 -5.58 -7.75 -12.22
C THR A 20 -4.57 -7.56 -11.10
N VAL A 21 -3.94 -8.65 -10.69
CA VAL A 21 -2.78 -8.65 -9.80
C VAL A 21 -1.59 -9.21 -10.57
N SER A 22 -0.54 -8.44 -10.71
CA SER A 22 0.67 -8.82 -11.45
C SER A 22 1.87 -8.93 -10.50
N LEU A 23 2.40 -10.13 -10.35
CA LEU A 23 3.71 -10.32 -9.72
C LEU A 23 4.77 -9.96 -10.77
N VAL A 24 5.54 -8.91 -10.52
CA VAL A 24 6.54 -8.41 -11.47
C VAL A 24 7.76 -9.32 -11.44
N ALA A 25 7.83 -10.26 -12.38
CA ALA A 25 8.86 -11.29 -12.45
C ALA A 25 9.73 -11.21 -13.70
N THR A 26 9.30 -10.49 -14.73
CA THR A 26 10.01 -10.35 -16.01
C THR A 26 10.29 -8.90 -16.34
N ALA A 27 11.25 -8.65 -17.23
CA ALA A 27 11.55 -7.31 -17.72
C ALA A 27 10.34 -6.68 -18.43
N LYS A 28 9.55 -7.47 -19.13
CA LYS A 28 8.33 -7.02 -19.80
C LYS A 28 7.29 -6.55 -18.80
N GLU A 29 7.04 -7.32 -17.75
CA GLU A 29 6.11 -6.96 -16.68
C GLU A 29 6.58 -5.70 -15.93
N LEU A 30 7.89 -5.59 -15.69
CA LEU A 30 8.47 -4.41 -15.05
C LEU A 30 8.25 -3.15 -15.91
N GLU A 31 8.49 -3.21 -17.21
CA GLU A 31 8.27 -2.08 -18.10
C GLU A 31 6.79 -1.73 -18.23
N GLN A 32 5.92 -2.72 -18.23
CA GLN A 32 4.47 -2.50 -18.22
C GLN A 32 4.02 -1.75 -16.95
N ALA A 33 4.54 -2.13 -15.80
CA ALA A 33 4.27 -1.44 -14.54
C ALA A 33 4.77 0.01 -14.59
N ARG A 34 5.99 0.24 -15.08
CA ARG A 34 6.55 1.59 -15.23
C ARG A 34 5.71 2.46 -16.16
N ALA A 35 5.28 1.93 -17.30
CA ALA A 35 4.44 2.63 -18.25
C ALA A 35 3.09 3.02 -17.63
N ASP A 36 2.49 2.12 -16.86
CA ASP A 36 1.24 2.39 -16.15
C ASP A 36 1.42 3.49 -15.09
N PHE A 37 2.47 3.41 -14.27
CA PHE A 37 2.75 4.45 -13.26
C PHE A 37 2.96 5.84 -13.86
N ARG A 38 3.58 5.93 -15.04
CA ARG A 38 3.82 7.22 -15.71
C ARG A 38 2.54 7.93 -16.12
N GLN A 39 1.45 7.21 -16.29
CA GLN A 39 0.15 7.75 -16.69
C GLN A 39 -0.75 8.07 -15.50
N GLU A 40 -0.40 7.63 -14.29
CA GLU A 40 -1.26 7.76 -13.12
C GLU A 40 -1.01 9.06 -12.36
N ARG A 41 -2.09 9.65 -11.86
CA ARG A 41 -2.03 10.78 -10.93
C ARG A 41 -1.99 10.32 -9.48
N VAL A 42 -2.55 9.17 -9.19
CA VAL A 42 -2.58 8.58 -7.85
C VAL A 42 -2.25 7.10 -7.97
N VAL A 43 -1.28 6.65 -7.18
CA VAL A 43 -0.92 5.25 -7.03
C VAL A 43 -1.07 4.87 -5.58
N GLY A 44 -1.84 3.82 -5.29
CA GLY A 44 -1.89 3.23 -3.97
C GLY A 44 -0.56 2.55 -3.67
N PHE A 45 -0.03 2.73 -2.45
CA PHE A 45 1.29 2.22 -2.09
C PHE A 45 1.26 1.59 -0.70
N ASP A 46 1.81 0.39 -0.59
CA ASP A 46 1.94 -0.32 0.67
C ASP A 46 3.17 -1.23 0.65
N THR A 47 3.65 -1.60 1.82
CA THR A 47 4.75 -2.56 1.98
C THR A 47 4.34 -3.71 2.87
N GLU A 48 4.95 -4.87 2.66
CA GLU A 48 4.73 -6.05 3.48
C GLU A 48 6.07 -6.60 3.98
N THR A 49 6.07 -7.10 5.21
CA THR A 49 7.21 -7.76 5.82
C THR A 49 6.92 -9.24 6.02
N ARG A 50 7.97 -10.04 6.21
CA ARG A 50 7.79 -11.41 6.65
C ARG A 50 7.17 -11.43 8.05
N PRO A 51 6.32 -12.43 8.37
CA PRO A 51 5.81 -12.59 9.73
C PRO A 51 6.95 -12.77 10.74
N SER A 52 6.82 -12.15 11.93
CA SER A 52 7.71 -12.36 13.07
C SER A 52 7.05 -13.33 14.03
N PHE A 53 7.72 -14.45 14.31
CA PHE A 53 7.21 -15.50 15.20
C PHE A 53 7.86 -15.47 16.59
N ARG A 54 8.89 -14.65 16.77
CA ARG A 54 9.61 -14.52 18.04
C ARG A 54 9.48 -13.09 18.59
N LYS A 55 9.32 -12.97 19.91
CA LYS A 55 9.28 -11.68 20.57
C LYS A 55 10.59 -10.91 20.31
N GLY A 56 10.48 -9.65 19.89
CA GLY A 56 11.63 -8.80 19.59
C GLY A 56 12.22 -8.99 18.20
N GLU A 57 11.75 -9.97 17.43
CA GLU A 57 12.14 -10.15 16.02
C GLU A 57 11.43 -9.11 15.16
N SER A 58 12.18 -8.44 14.30
CA SER A 58 11.63 -7.53 13.28
C SER A 58 12.29 -7.82 11.94
N HIS A 59 11.53 -7.61 10.86
CA HIS A 59 12.00 -7.79 9.49
C HIS A 59 11.84 -6.51 8.68
N LEU A 60 12.76 -6.30 7.76
CA LEU A 60 12.61 -5.25 6.76
C LEU A 60 11.52 -5.63 5.75
N PRO A 61 10.94 -4.64 5.05
CA PRO A 61 10.01 -4.94 3.97
C PRO A 61 10.60 -5.90 2.95
N CYS A 62 9.80 -6.84 2.50
CA CYS A 62 10.17 -7.82 1.47
C CYS A 62 9.33 -7.69 0.20
N LEU A 63 8.22 -6.94 0.27
CA LEU A 63 7.29 -6.75 -0.83
C LEU A 63 6.80 -5.30 -0.85
N VAL A 64 6.72 -4.72 -2.04
CA VAL A 64 6.00 -3.47 -2.31
C VAL A 64 4.77 -3.80 -3.13
N GLN A 65 3.63 -3.23 -2.74
CA GLN A 65 2.39 -3.25 -3.50
C GLN A 65 2.12 -1.85 -4.03
N ALA A 66 1.90 -1.75 -5.33
CA ALA A 66 1.54 -0.48 -5.96
C ALA A 66 0.31 -0.69 -6.84
N ALA A 67 -0.74 0.10 -6.59
CA ALA A 67 -2.03 -0.05 -7.26
C ALA A 67 -2.33 1.15 -8.15
N THR A 68 -2.61 0.87 -9.41
CA THR A 68 -3.13 1.84 -10.38
C THR A 68 -4.62 1.61 -10.61
N ALA A 69 -5.23 2.40 -11.47
CA ALA A 69 -6.61 2.16 -11.93
C ALA A 69 -6.73 0.85 -12.73
N GLN A 70 -5.62 0.31 -13.25
CA GLN A 70 -5.62 -0.86 -14.13
C GLN A 70 -5.26 -2.15 -13.42
N ALA A 71 -4.34 -2.11 -12.43
CA ALA A 71 -3.79 -3.33 -11.82
C ALA A 71 -3.17 -3.05 -10.46
N VAL A 72 -2.98 -4.11 -9.70
CA VAL A 72 -2.08 -4.13 -8.53
C VAL A 72 -0.80 -4.83 -8.94
N TYR A 73 0.33 -4.16 -8.74
CA TYR A 73 1.66 -4.69 -9.01
C TYR A 73 2.35 -5.07 -7.70
N LEU A 74 2.90 -6.28 -7.68
CA LEU A 74 3.66 -6.80 -6.54
C LEU A 74 5.14 -6.86 -6.92
N PHE A 75 5.97 -6.20 -6.14
CA PHE A 75 7.43 -6.14 -6.34
C PHE A 75 8.13 -6.87 -5.20
N GLN A 76 8.77 -7.97 -5.51
CA GLN A 76 9.61 -8.70 -4.55
C GLN A 76 10.95 -7.97 -4.40
N LEU A 77 11.27 -7.54 -3.19
CA LEU A 77 12.48 -6.74 -2.93
C LEU A 77 13.77 -7.57 -2.88
N SER A 78 13.67 -8.89 -2.97
CA SER A 78 14.81 -9.76 -3.25
C SER A 78 15.35 -9.61 -4.67
N ARG A 79 14.57 -9.01 -5.58
CA ARG A 79 14.95 -8.75 -6.96
C ARG A 79 15.47 -7.31 -7.10
N LEU A 80 16.78 -7.15 -7.27
CA LEU A 80 17.40 -5.82 -7.35
C LEU A 80 16.99 -5.02 -8.59
N ASP A 81 16.56 -5.68 -9.65
CA ASP A 81 16.14 -5.07 -10.91
C ASP A 81 14.83 -4.26 -10.79
N VAL A 82 14.06 -4.45 -9.70
CA VAL A 82 12.84 -3.67 -9.48
C VAL A 82 13.10 -2.30 -8.83
N PHE A 83 14.25 -2.10 -8.19
CA PHE A 83 14.52 -0.87 -7.45
C PHE A 83 14.47 0.39 -8.31
N PRO A 84 15.05 0.45 -9.53
CA PRO A 84 14.96 1.66 -10.35
C PRO A 84 13.53 2.10 -10.65
N ALA A 85 12.62 1.14 -10.87
CA ALA A 85 11.21 1.45 -11.11
C ALA A 85 10.52 2.04 -9.87
N LEU A 86 10.83 1.51 -8.69
CA LEU A 86 10.30 2.01 -7.42
C LEU A 86 10.89 3.38 -7.07
N VAL A 87 12.17 3.59 -7.31
CA VAL A 87 12.83 4.90 -7.14
C VAL A 87 12.17 5.96 -8.02
N GLU A 88 11.91 5.64 -9.29
CA GLU A 88 11.22 6.54 -10.22
C GLU A 88 9.81 6.89 -9.72
N LEU A 89 9.03 5.90 -9.31
CA LEU A 89 7.69 6.11 -8.79
C LEU A 89 7.67 7.00 -7.55
N LEU A 90 8.54 6.70 -6.57
CA LEU A 90 8.58 7.43 -5.30
C LEU A 90 9.04 8.88 -5.47
N ALA A 91 9.94 9.14 -6.41
CA ALA A 91 10.44 10.48 -6.70
C ALA A 91 9.51 11.32 -7.59
N LYS A 92 8.56 10.69 -8.26
CA LYS A 92 7.69 11.36 -9.24
C LYS A 92 6.79 12.40 -8.57
N ARG A 93 6.91 13.65 -8.98
CA ARG A 93 6.16 14.77 -8.38
C ARG A 93 4.70 14.82 -8.81
N ASP A 94 4.40 14.39 -10.03
CA ASP A 94 3.07 14.45 -10.64
C ASP A 94 2.15 13.33 -10.18
N THR A 95 2.67 12.36 -9.45
CA THR A 95 1.91 11.21 -8.97
C THR A 95 1.88 11.20 -7.45
N VAL A 96 0.69 11.25 -6.88
CA VAL A 96 0.48 11.04 -5.44
C VAL A 96 0.65 9.56 -5.13
N LYS A 97 1.52 9.22 -4.17
CA LYS A 97 1.60 7.88 -3.59
C LYS A 97 0.78 7.91 -2.31
N ALA A 98 -0.34 7.21 -2.33
CA ALA A 98 -1.33 7.22 -1.25
C ALA A 98 -1.37 5.88 -0.51
N GLY A 99 -1.46 5.93 0.80
CA GLY A 99 -1.57 4.73 1.64
C GLY A 99 -1.79 5.09 3.09
N VAL A 100 -1.76 4.10 3.95
CA VAL A 100 -1.97 4.26 5.40
C VAL A 100 -0.69 3.84 6.14
N GLY A 101 -0.20 4.71 7.03
CA GLY A 101 1.02 4.45 7.79
C GLY A 101 2.29 4.57 6.95
N LEU A 102 2.28 5.34 5.88
CA LEU A 102 3.36 5.42 4.90
C LEU A 102 4.68 5.95 5.48
N ALA A 103 4.66 6.82 6.46
CA ALA A 103 5.90 7.36 7.04
C ALA A 103 6.76 6.25 7.64
N HIS A 104 6.16 5.31 8.33
CA HIS A 104 6.86 4.14 8.88
C HIS A 104 7.36 3.23 7.76
N ASP A 105 6.49 2.89 6.82
CA ASP A 105 6.82 1.99 5.70
C ASP A 105 8.00 2.54 4.86
N LEU A 106 7.99 3.83 4.58
CA LEU A 106 9.05 4.48 3.80
C LEU A 106 10.38 4.53 4.58
N ARG A 107 10.35 4.75 5.90
CA ARG A 107 11.55 4.67 6.71
C ARG A 107 12.18 3.28 6.67
N GLN A 108 11.36 2.24 6.78
CA GLN A 108 11.83 0.86 6.71
C GLN A 108 12.32 0.51 5.29
N LEU A 109 11.64 0.98 4.28
CA LEU A 109 12.01 0.73 2.89
C LEU A 109 13.36 1.37 2.52
N LYS A 110 13.69 2.53 3.08
CA LYS A 110 15.00 3.18 2.89
C LYS A 110 16.17 2.36 3.43
N LEU A 111 15.92 1.43 4.33
CA LEU A 111 16.93 0.50 4.81
C LEU A 111 17.19 -0.63 3.80
N VAL A 112 16.30 -0.83 2.83
CA VAL A 112 16.45 -1.84 1.76
C VAL A 112 17.16 -1.27 0.55
N PHE A 113 16.76 -0.06 0.09
CA PHE A 113 17.41 0.64 -1.03
C PHE A 113 17.25 2.15 -0.87
N PRO A 114 18.19 2.95 -1.44
CA PRO A 114 18.12 4.40 -1.36
C PRO A 114 17.12 4.98 -2.35
N PHE A 115 16.36 5.99 -1.92
CA PHE A 115 15.43 6.74 -2.76
C PHE A 115 15.09 8.08 -2.13
N THR A 116 14.52 8.97 -2.94
CA THR A 116 13.89 10.21 -2.48
C THR A 116 12.39 10.13 -2.72
N VAL A 117 11.60 10.83 -1.91
CA VAL A 117 10.15 10.83 -2.02
C VAL A 117 9.62 12.22 -2.35
N ASN A 118 8.61 12.24 -3.21
CA ASN A 118 7.82 13.42 -3.51
C ASN A 118 6.34 13.01 -3.53
N ASN A 119 5.48 13.92 -3.09
CA ASN A 119 4.04 13.80 -3.21
C ASN A 119 3.47 12.52 -2.58
N ILE A 120 3.68 12.40 -1.27
CA ILE A 120 3.17 11.30 -0.44
C ILE A 120 1.91 11.77 0.28
N LEU A 121 0.87 10.96 0.27
CA LEU A 121 -0.36 11.18 1.02
C LEU A 121 -0.61 10.01 1.97
N ASP A 122 -0.45 10.25 3.27
CA ASP A 122 -0.85 9.29 4.29
C ASP A 122 -2.32 9.54 4.65
N LEU A 123 -3.18 8.61 4.25
CA LEU A 123 -4.62 8.71 4.46
C LEU A 123 -5.00 8.68 5.95
N GLY A 124 -4.24 7.97 6.77
CA GLY A 124 -4.46 7.95 8.22
C GLY A 124 -4.18 9.32 8.85
N VAL A 125 -3.11 9.98 8.42
CA VAL A 125 -2.76 11.34 8.87
C VAL A 125 -3.82 12.34 8.41
N ALA A 126 -4.22 12.26 7.14
CA ALA A 126 -5.26 13.14 6.59
C ALA A 126 -6.59 12.97 7.33
N ALA A 127 -6.98 11.73 7.65
CA ALA A 127 -8.18 11.44 8.41
C ALA A 127 -8.12 12.03 9.83
N ARG A 128 -6.99 11.86 10.50
CA ARG A 128 -6.78 12.42 11.86
C ARG A 128 -6.89 13.93 11.88
N ARG A 129 -6.31 14.59 10.88
CA ARG A 129 -6.42 16.06 10.73
C ARG A 129 -7.86 16.53 10.54
N ARG A 130 -8.74 15.67 10.09
CA ARG A 130 -10.19 15.93 9.93
C ARG A 130 -11.02 15.45 11.11
N GLY A 131 -10.37 15.10 12.21
CA GLY A 131 -11.05 14.73 13.46
C GLY A 131 -11.43 13.25 13.57
N LEU A 132 -11.00 12.38 12.64
CA LEU A 132 -11.22 10.95 12.76
C LEU A 132 -10.18 10.30 13.68
N GLY A 133 -10.66 9.55 14.68
CA GLY A 133 -9.79 8.72 15.52
C GLY A 133 -9.48 7.36 14.91
N GLN A 134 -10.28 6.94 13.93
CA GLN A 134 -10.16 5.64 13.26
C GLN A 134 -9.40 5.85 11.93
N THR A 135 -8.12 5.54 11.93
CA THR A 135 -7.22 5.87 10.81
C THR A 135 -6.71 4.66 10.04
N GLY A 136 -7.12 3.45 10.43
CA GLY A 136 -6.76 2.22 9.72
C GLY A 136 -7.54 2.05 8.42
N VAL A 137 -6.95 1.35 7.46
CA VAL A 137 -7.52 1.18 6.12
C VAL A 137 -8.92 0.58 6.12
N ARG A 138 -9.19 -0.37 7.02
CA ARG A 138 -10.51 -1.03 7.09
C ARG A 138 -11.60 -0.09 7.58
N ASN A 139 -11.32 0.71 8.59
CA ASN A 139 -12.25 1.72 9.09
C ASN A 139 -12.46 2.82 8.05
N LEU A 140 -11.40 3.29 7.42
CA LEU A 140 -11.49 4.32 6.39
C LEU A 140 -12.30 3.84 5.17
N ALA A 141 -12.13 2.59 4.76
CA ALA A 141 -12.95 2.01 3.69
C ALA A 141 -14.43 1.99 4.07
N GLY A 142 -14.76 1.61 5.30
CA GLY A 142 -16.14 1.63 5.81
C GLY A 142 -16.73 3.04 5.86
N ILE A 143 -15.99 3.99 6.41
CA ILE A 143 -16.43 5.38 6.57
C ILE A 143 -16.60 6.08 5.22
N LEU A 144 -15.62 5.92 4.32
CA LEU A 144 -15.54 6.71 3.09
C LEU A 144 -16.17 6.03 1.88
N LEU A 145 -16.13 4.71 1.82
CA LEU A 145 -16.55 3.94 0.65
C LEU A 145 -17.78 3.06 0.91
N GLY A 146 -18.19 2.90 2.18
CA GLY A 146 -19.39 2.16 2.53
C GLY A 146 -19.27 0.65 2.35
N PHE A 147 -18.08 0.10 2.36
CA PHE A 147 -17.89 -1.34 2.32
C PHE A 147 -16.86 -1.81 3.34
N ARG A 148 -16.88 -3.09 3.64
CA ARG A 148 -15.98 -3.75 4.57
C ARG A 148 -14.94 -4.58 3.83
N ILE A 149 -13.66 -4.32 4.15
CA ILE A 149 -12.56 -5.17 3.69
C ILE A 149 -12.44 -6.33 4.69
N PRO A 150 -12.49 -7.60 4.26
CA PRO A 150 -12.35 -8.74 5.17
C PRO A 150 -10.95 -8.78 5.78
N LYS A 151 -10.84 -9.35 6.98
CA LYS A 151 -9.52 -9.68 7.54
C LYS A 151 -8.87 -10.72 6.65
N GLY A 152 -7.62 -10.50 6.29
CA GLY A 152 -6.82 -11.53 5.64
C GLY A 152 -6.71 -12.76 6.56
N ASN A 153 -6.77 -13.94 5.98
CA ASN A 153 -6.45 -15.14 6.72
C ASN A 153 -4.99 -15.04 7.15
N ARG A 154 -4.74 -14.91 8.45
CA ARG A 154 -3.40 -15.20 8.97
C ARG A 154 -3.20 -16.69 8.75
N THR A 155 -2.44 -17.04 7.74
CA THR A 155 -1.91 -18.39 7.65
C THR A 155 -0.90 -18.53 8.77
N SER A 156 -1.38 -19.00 9.93
CA SER A 156 -0.52 -19.58 10.93
C SER A 156 -0.15 -20.98 10.45
N ASN A 157 1.01 -21.11 9.89
CA ASN A 157 1.69 -22.40 9.82
C ASN A 157 2.80 -22.41 10.83
#